data_74a5f0a97ce3ab0f598cfc4a5c2f103e
#
_entry.id   74a5f0a97ce3ab0f598cfc4a5c2f103e
#
_cell.length_a   1.000
_cell.length_b   1.000
_cell.length_c   1.000
_cell.angle_alpha   90.00
_cell.angle_beta   90.00
_cell.angle_gamma   90.00
#
_symmetry.space_group_name_H-M   'P 1'
#
loop_
_entity.id
_entity.type
_entity.pdbx_description
1 polymer ?
#
loop_
_entity_poly.entity_id
_entity_poly.type
_entity_poly.pdbx_seq_one_letter_code
_entity_poly.pdbx_strand_id
1 'polypeptide(L)'
;SGLLAFTLAACSQEKPATTEAKSSTEQKTVEEGTTGSKSQEASQKKAEVVNKGDYYSVQGKYDEIVVANKHYPMSKDYNPGENPTAKAELLKLIAAMQQAGFPISDHYSGFRSYETQTQLYQNYVNKDGKAEADRYSARPGYSEHQTGLAFDLIGTNGDLVTEEKAAQWLLDHAADYGFVVRYLKGKEKETGYMAEEWHLRYVGKEAKDIAA
;
A
#
# COMPACT_ATOMS: atom_id res chain seq x y z
N SER A 1 -4.09 49.23 29.37
CA SER A 1 -3.68 49.02 30.77
C SER A 1 -3.82 47.53 31.11
N GLY A 2 -2.83 46.90 31.26
CA GLY A 2 -1.86 46.34 32.16
C GLY A 2 -1.48 44.97 31.67
N LEU A 3 -0.40 44.82 31.26
CA LEU A 3 0.90 44.24 31.62
C LEU A 3 0.84 43.40 32.90
N LEU A 4 1.23 42.13 32.81
CA LEU A 4 2.16 41.55 33.76
C LEU A 4 2.72 40.23 33.20
N ALA A 5 4.01 40.25 33.09
CA ALA A 5 4.93 39.17 32.82
C ALA A 5 5.26 38.43 34.15
N PHE A 6 5.95 37.37 34.05
CA PHE A 6 6.91 36.68 34.95
C PHE A 6 6.66 35.16 34.95
N THR A 7 7.61 34.28 34.91
CA THR A 7 9.06 34.23 34.76
C THR A 7 9.44 32.76 34.71
N LEU A 8 10.55 32.53 34.09
CA LEU A 8 11.37 31.31 34.03
C LEU A 8 11.56 30.64 35.41
N ALA A 9 11.67 29.33 35.40
CA ALA A 9 12.67 28.63 36.18
C ALA A 9 13.11 27.37 35.51
N ALA A 10 14.33 27.39 35.05
CA ALA A 10 15.15 26.25 34.72
C ALA A 10 15.79 25.70 36.04
N CYS A 11 16.10 24.43 36.04
CA CYS A 11 17.25 23.78 36.69
C CYS A 11 17.01 22.27 36.64
N SER A 12 17.82 21.57 36.04
CA SER A 12 19.21 21.09 36.18
C SER A 12 19.20 19.61 36.52
N GLN A 13 19.81 18.91 35.61
CA GLN A 13 20.80 17.82 35.70
C GLN A 13 20.95 17.09 37.04
N GLU A 14 20.97 15.77 36.94
CA GLU A 14 22.21 15.00 37.27
C GLU A 14 22.05 13.52 36.90
N LYS A 15 23.02 13.04 36.16
CA LYS A 15 23.52 11.66 36.16
C LYS A 15 24.57 11.57 37.28
N PRO A 16 24.82 10.40 37.90
CA PRO A 16 25.82 9.48 37.39
C PRO A 16 25.57 7.99 37.68
N ALA A 17 26.04 7.16 36.84
CA ALA A 17 27.29 6.38 36.78
C ALA A 17 27.26 5.06 37.55
N THR A 18 27.45 3.99 36.76
CA THR A 18 28.27 2.76 36.89
C THR A 18 28.43 2.08 38.24
N THR A 19 28.17 0.79 38.23
CA THR A 19 29.17 -0.19 38.72
C THR A 19 28.97 -1.57 38.07
N GLU A 20 30.03 -2.06 37.49
CA GLU A 20 30.26 -3.43 37.08
C GLU A 20 30.38 -4.36 38.31
N ALA A 21 30.00 -5.60 38.15
CA ALA A 21 30.64 -6.72 38.80
C ALA A 21 30.46 -8.01 38.05
N LYS A 22 31.56 -8.58 37.73
CA LYS A 22 31.86 -9.84 37.06
C LYS A 22 31.58 -11.07 37.92
N SER A 23 31.56 -12.19 37.20
CA SER A 23 32.10 -13.52 37.57
C SER A 23 31.00 -14.55 37.84
N SER A 24 30.97 -15.63 37.21
CA SER A 24 31.74 -16.71 36.66
C SER A 24 31.08 -18.04 37.02
N THR A 25 30.91 -18.85 35.97
CA THR A 25 31.17 -20.28 35.84
C THR A 25 30.48 -21.25 36.80
N GLU A 26 29.73 -22.20 36.32
CA GLU A 26 30.13 -23.60 36.18
C GLU A 26 29.09 -24.48 35.49
N GLN A 27 29.60 -25.34 34.66
CA GLN A 27 28.97 -26.41 33.93
C GLN A 27 28.40 -27.50 34.85
N LYS A 28 27.27 -28.11 34.43
CA LYS A 28 27.12 -29.55 34.55
C LYS A 28 26.12 -30.12 33.55
N THR A 29 26.66 -30.89 32.65
CA THR A 29 26.01 -31.87 31.77
C THR A 29 25.29 -32.96 32.56
N VAL A 30 24.10 -33.34 32.08
CA VAL A 30 23.66 -34.75 32.03
C VAL A 30 22.62 -34.91 30.92
N GLU A 31 22.83 -35.95 30.16
CA GLU A 31 22.11 -36.42 28.98
C GLU A 31 20.75 -37.09 29.30
N GLU A 32 20.03 -37.18 28.20
CA GLU A 32 19.10 -38.24 27.77
C GLU A 32 17.61 -38.07 28.05
N GLY A 33 16.86 -38.12 26.93
CA GLY A 33 15.43 -38.37 26.90
C GLY A 33 14.77 -37.99 25.59
N THR A 34 14.98 -38.80 24.58
CA THR A 34 14.32 -38.81 23.26
C THR A 34 12.81 -38.83 23.40
N THR A 35 12.13 -37.90 22.77
CA THR A 35 10.91 -38.18 21.98
C THR A 35 10.64 -37.05 21.04
N GLY A 36 10.72 -37.33 19.76
CA GLY A 36 10.49 -36.40 18.69
C GLY A 36 9.03 -35.95 18.61
N SER A 37 8.86 -34.64 18.69
CA SER A 37 7.71 -33.98 18.10
C SER A 37 8.25 -33.12 16.99
N LYS A 38 8.18 -33.59 15.76
CA LYS A 38 8.35 -32.76 14.59
C LYS A 38 7.17 -31.78 14.57
N SER A 39 7.32 -30.65 15.19
CA SER A 39 6.60 -29.48 14.80
C SER A 39 7.14 -29.09 13.42
N GLN A 40 6.38 -29.41 12.39
CA GLN A 40 6.55 -28.80 11.09
C GLN A 40 6.25 -27.32 11.31
N GLU A 41 7.26 -26.53 11.61
CA GLU A 41 7.26 -25.13 11.24
C GLU A 41 7.16 -25.10 9.72
N ALA A 42 5.94 -24.89 9.24
CA ALA A 42 5.74 -24.43 7.89
C ALA A 42 6.42 -23.06 7.84
N SER A 43 7.68 -23.04 7.45
CA SER A 43 8.40 -21.85 7.01
C SER A 43 7.50 -21.21 5.96
N GLN A 44 6.78 -20.15 6.35
CA GLN A 44 6.14 -19.27 5.39
C GLN A 44 7.28 -18.66 4.58
N LYS A 45 7.51 -19.26 3.41
CA LYS A 45 8.48 -18.77 2.46
C LYS A 45 8.00 -17.38 2.03
N LYS A 46 8.62 -16.33 2.61
CA LYS A 46 8.34 -14.96 2.24
C LYS A 46 8.53 -14.84 0.74
N ALA A 47 7.47 -14.41 0.02
CA ALA A 47 7.52 -14.26 -1.43
C ALA A 47 8.68 -13.33 -1.81
N GLU A 48 9.56 -13.81 -2.68
CA GLU A 48 10.73 -13.07 -3.14
C GLU A 48 10.33 -12.12 -4.27
N VAL A 49 10.70 -10.84 -4.12
CA VAL A 49 10.52 -9.84 -5.17
C VAL A 49 11.65 -9.97 -6.18
N VAL A 50 11.31 -10.17 -7.45
CA VAL A 50 12.24 -10.39 -8.56
C VAL A 50 12.24 -9.19 -9.48
N ASN A 51 13.43 -8.73 -9.87
CA ASN A 51 13.60 -7.70 -10.90
C ASN A 51 13.43 -8.31 -12.28
N LYS A 52 12.44 -7.84 -13.04
CA LYS A 52 12.14 -8.26 -14.42
C LYS A 52 12.67 -7.31 -15.49
N GLY A 53 13.50 -6.35 -15.11
CA GLY A 53 14.04 -5.32 -16.00
C GLY A 53 13.24 -4.03 -15.93
N ASP A 54 12.09 -3.97 -16.57
CA ASP A 54 11.22 -2.79 -16.56
C ASP A 54 10.37 -2.64 -15.31
N TYR A 55 10.15 -3.72 -14.57
CA TYR A 55 9.35 -3.76 -13.35
C TYR A 55 9.84 -4.86 -12.41
N TYR A 56 9.33 -4.84 -11.19
CA TYR A 56 9.50 -5.91 -10.20
C TYR A 56 8.23 -6.74 -10.09
N SER A 57 8.36 -8.00 -9.72
CA SER A 57 7.21 -8.88 -9.50
C SER A 57 7.46 -9.87 -8.37
N VAL A 58 6.36 -10.44 -7.86
CA VAL A 58 6.37 -11.61 -6.99
C VAL A 58 5.57 -12.71 -7.65
N GLN A 59 5.96 -13.97 -7.42
CA GLN A 59 5.15 -15.10 -7.83
C GLN A 59 4.06 -15.33 -6.78
N GLY A 60 2.80 -15.14 -7.17
CA GLY A 60 1.64 -15.49 -6.36
C GLY A 60 1.32 -16.98 -6.45
N LYS A 61 0.26 -17.38 -5.76
CA LYS A 61 -0.24 -18.75 -5.80
C LYS A 61 -0.71 -19.15 -7.21
N TYR A 62 -1.30 -18.22 -7.94
CA TYR A 62 -1.87 -18.45 -9.27
C TYR A 62 -1.06 -17.80 -10.38
N ASP A 63 -0.67 -16.55 -10.21
CA ASP A 63 -0.04 -15.73 -11.24
C ASP A 63 1.12 -14.91 -10.70
N GLU A 64 1.94 -14.41 -11.63
CA GLU A 64 2.91 -13.37 -11.35
C GLU A 64 2.16 -12.06 -11.02
N ILE A 65 2.57 -11.40 -9.94
CA ILE A 65 1.99 -10.12 -9.51
C ILE A 65 3.04 -9.03 -9.65
N VAL A 66 2.78 -8.05 -10.50
CA VAL A 66 3.63 -6.86 -10.64
C VAL A 66 3.59 -6.06 -9.35
N VAL A 67 4.76 -5.73 -8.80
CA VAL A 67 4.92 -4.94 -7.59
C VAL A 67 5.34 -3.52 -7.95
N ALA A 68 4.52 -2.56 -7.60
CA ALA A 68 4.82 -1.14 -7.74
C ALA A 68 4.46 -0.41 -6.44
N ASN A 69 5.45 0.16 -5.80
CA ASN A 69 5.31 0.94 -4.57
C ASN A 69 6.52 1.85 -4.40
N LYS A 70 6.66 2.52 -3.27
CA LYS A 70 7.79 3.45 -3.03
C LYS A 70 9.16 2.79 -3.01
N HIS A 71 9.26 1.46 -2.93
CA HIS A 71 10.52 0.70 -2.88
C HIS A 71 10.88 0.05 -4.21
N TYR A 72 9.91 -0.16 -5.11
CA TYR A 72 10.09 -0.91 -6.35
C TYR A 72 9.65 -0.07 -7.54
N PRO A 73 10.59 0.68 -8.16
CA PRO A 73 10.30 1.52 -9.31
C PRO A 73 10.14 0.71 -10.60
N MET A 74 9.42 1.29 -11.53
CA MET A 74 9.34 0.83 -12.91
C MET A 74 10.21 1.72 -13.81
N SER A 75 10.75 1.13 -14.89
CA SER A 75 11.44 1.87 -15.94
C SER A 75 10.50 2.92 -16.55
N LYS A 76 11.05 4.08 -16.94
CA LYS A 76 10.29 5.07 -17.68
C LYS A 76 9.77 4.54 -19.04
N ASP A 77 10.42 3.54 -19.58
CA ASP A 77 10.07 2.89 -20.86
C ASP A 77 8.98 1.82 -20.70
N TYR A 78 8.64 1.46 -19.44
CA TYR A 78 7.55 0.54 -19.17
C TYR A 78 6.20 1.22 -19.43
N ASN A 79 5.60 0.87 -20.57
CA ASN A 79 4.39 1.50 -21.07
C ASN A 79 3.39 0.45 -21.60
N PRO A 80 2.85 -0.41 -20.70
CA PRO A 80 1.98 -1.51 -21.12
C PRO A 80 0.60 -1.05 -21.58
N GLY A 81 0.18 0.15 -21.21
CA GLY A 81 -1.18 0.61 -21.41
C GLY A 81 -2.18 -0.07 -20.47
N GLU A 82 -3.45 0.20 -20.66
CA GLU A 82 -4.54 -0.39 -19.88
C GLU A 82 -4.63 -1.89 -20.11
N ASN A 83 -4.66 -2.68 -19.04
CA ASN A 83 -4.81 -4.13 -19.12
C ASN A 83 -6.27 -4.48 -19.50
N PRO A 84 -6.50 -5.19 -20.61
CA PRO A 84 -7.86 -5.46 -21.09
C PRO A 84 -8.66 -6.40 -20.19
N THR A 85 -8.02 -7.36 -19.53
CA THR A 85 -8.69 -8.26 -18.57
C THR A 85 -9.11 -7.51 -17.33
N ALA A 86 -8.24 -6.68 -16.78
CA ALA A 86 -8.55 -5.83 -15.64
C ALA A 86 -9.69 -4.85 -15.95
N LYS A 87 -9.65 -4.22 -17.13
CA LYS A 87 -10.74 -3.34 -17.59
C LYS A 87 -12.08 -4.07 -17.65
N ALA A 88 -12.11 -5.26 -18.25
CA ALA A 88 -13.36 -6.03 -18.37
C ALA A 88 -13.97 -6.33 -17.00
N GLU A 89 -13.16 -6.72 -16.02
CA GLU A 89 -13.62 -6.96 -14.65
C GLU A 89 -14.01 -5.67 -13.93
N LEU A 90 -13.31 -4.56 -14.18
CA LEU A 90 -13.68 -3.25 -13.64
C LEU A 90 -15.06 -2.81 -14.09
N LEU A 91 -15.38 -2.97 -15.38
CA LEU A 91 -16.70 -2.60 -15.93
C LEU A 91 -17.84 -3.43 -15.30
N LYS A 92 -17.59 -4.71 -15.00
CA LYS A 92 -18.53 -5.55 -14.26
C LYS A 92 -18.72 -5.05 -12.82
N LEU A 93 -17.64 -4.68 -12.14
CA LEU A 93 -17.67 -4.13 -10.79
C LEU A 93 -18.45 -2.81 -10.76
N ILE A 94 -18.18 -1.90 -11.68
CA ILE A 94 -18.90 -0.62 -11.79
C ILE A 94 -20.40 -0.86 -12.00
N ALA A 95 -20.76 -1.78 -12.91
CA ALA A 95 -22.16 -2.12 -13.17
C ALA A 95 -22.85 -2.68 -11.92
N ALA A 96 -22.18 -3.52 -11.16
CA ALA A 96 -22.69 -4.07 -9.90
C ALA A 96 -22.93 -2.98 -8.84
N MET A 97 -22.00 -2.03 -8.71
CA MET A 97 -22.17 -0.88 -7.82
C MET A 97 -23.38 0.00 -8.24
N GLN A 98 -23.53 0.26 -9.52
CA GLN A 98 -24.66 1.03 -10.05
C GLN A 98 -25.99 0.32 -9.76
N GLN A 99 -26.06 -0.99 -9.95
CA GLN A 99 -27.25 -1.81 -9.63
C GLN A 99 -27.55 -1.81 -8.12
N ALA A 100 -26.52 -1.72 -7.28
CA ALA A 100 -26.68 -1.59 -5.83
C ALA A 100 -27.13 -0.18 -5.40
N GLY A 101 -27.27 0.75 -6.33
CA GLY A 101 -27.77 2.12 -6.09
C GLY A 101 -26.71 3.16 -5.81
N PHE A 102 -25.42 2.83 -5.98
CA PHE A 102 -24.33 3.79 -5.79
C PHE A 102 -24.18 4.70 -7.02
N PRO A 103 -23.96 6.01 -6.82
CA PRO A 103 -23.78 6.97 -7.91
C PRO A 103 -22.36 6.92 -8.49
N ILE A 104 -22.03 5.81 -9.15
CA ILE A 104 -20.74 5.58 -9.78
C ILE A 104 -20.82 5.88 -11.27
N SER A 105 -19.85 6.64 -11.78
CA SER A 105 -19.68 6.93 -13.20
C SER A 105 -19.15 5.72 -13.95
N ASP A 106 -19.45 5.65 -15.25
CA ASP A 106 -18.75 4.74 -16.17
C ASP A 106 -17.31 5.18 -16.45
N HIS A 107 -16.97 6.43 -16.12
CA HIS A 107 -15.62 6.96 -16.23
C HIS A 107 -14.78 6.57 -15.00
N TYR A 108 -13.51 6.38 -15.24
CA TYR A 108 -12.53 6.07 -14.21
C TYR A 108 -11.16 6.64 -14.61
N SER A 109 -10.24 6.75 -13.66
CA SER A 109 -8.84 7.07 -13.93
C SER A 109 -8.02 5.77 -13.89
N GLY A 110 -7.48 5.36 -15.02
CA GLY A 110 -6.75 4.10 -15.16
C GLY A 110 -5.27 4.30 -15.46
N PHE A 111 -4.81 3.74 -16.56
CA PHE A 111 -3.42 3.81 -16.97
C PHE A 111 -2.90 5.24 -17.05
N ARG A 112 -1.72 5.46 -16.46
CA ARG A 112 -0.95 6.69 -16.59
C ARG A 112 0.49 6.36 -16.92
N SER A 113 1.01 6.97 -17.99
CA SER A 113 2.42 6.81 -18.37
C SER A 113 3.36 7.47 -17.34
N TYR A 114 4.63 7.12 -17.42
CA TYR A 114 5.67 7.77 -16.63
C TYR A 114 5.65 9.30 -16.81
N GLU A 115 5.50 9.78 -18.05
CA GLU A 115 5.47 11.19 -18.39
C GLU A 115 4.25 11.89 -17.78
N THR A 116 3.08 11.29 -17.89
CA THR A 116 1.85 11.83 -17.28
C THR A 116 1.98 11.91 -15.77
N GLN A 117 2.54 10.89 -15.13
CA GLN A 117 2.78 10.90 -13.69
C GLN A 117 3.80 11.96 -13.28
N THR A 118 4.82 12.21 -14.13
CA THR A 118 5.79 13.29 -13.89
C THR A 118 5.09 14.63 -13.79
N GLN A 119 4.21 14.96 -14.74
CA GLN A 119 3.46 16.21 -14.72
C GLN A 119 2.49 16.29 -13.54
N LEU A 120 1.76 15.23 -13.29
CA LEU A 120 0.80 15.17 -12.19
C LEU A 120 1.49 15.38 -10.83
N TYR A 121 2.57 14.68 -10.59
CA TYR A 121 3.36 14.81 -9.36
C TYR A 121 3.92 16.21 -9.19
N GLN A 122 4.49 16.78 -10.26
CA GLN A 122 5.04 18.13 -10.22
C GLN A 122 3.96 19.19 -9.90
N ASN A 123 2.76 19.03 -10.44
CA ASN A 123 1.64 19.92 -10.12
C ASN A 123 1.27 19.87 -8.64
N TYR A 124 1.27 18.68 -8.04
CA TYR A 124 1.02 18.51 -6.61
C TYR A 124 2.14 19.11 -5.76
N VAL A 125 3.39 18.92 -6.15
CA VAL A 125 4.54 19.55 -5.47
C VAL A 125 4.44 21.06 -5.50
N ASN A 126 4.06 21.64 -6.63
CA ASN A 126 3.87 23.09 -6.78
C ASN A 126 2.73 23.62 -5.89
N LYS A 127 1.68 22.81 -5.71
CA LYS A 127 0.51 23.19 -4.90
C LYS A 127 0.73 23.01 -3.40
N ASP A 128 1.24 21.86 -2.97
CA ASP A 128 1.26 21.44 -1.56
C ASP A 128 2.67 21.26 -0.99
N GLY A 129 3.71 21.37 -1.81
CA GLY A 129 5.08 21.03 -1.44
C GLY A 129 5.37 19.54 -1.53
N LYS A 130 6.65 19.18 -1.58
CA LYS A 130 7.11 17.82 -1.83
C LYS A 130 6.69 16.84 -0.71
N ALA A 131 6.87 17.23 0.54
CA ALA A 131 6.56 16.36 1.69
C ALA A 131 5.09 15.98 1.72
N GLU A 132 4.19 16.92 1.49
CA GLU A 132 2.74 16.64 1.49
C GLU A 132 2.33 15.91 0.21
N ALA A 133 2.84 16.28 -0.97
CA ALA A 133 2.56 15.61 -2.23
C ALA A 133 2.92 14.10 -2.16
N ASP A 134 4.03 13.74 -1.53
CA ASP A 134 4.46 12.35 -1.37
C ASP A 134 3.49 11.48 -0.56
N ARG A 135 2.62 12.08 0.25
CA ARG A 135 1.61 11.34 1.03
C ARG A 135 0.44 10.83 0.19
N TYR A 136 0.13 11.50 -0.91
CA TYR A 136 -1.04 11.16 -1.73
C TYR A 136 -0.73 10.96 -3.22
N SER A 137 0.48 11.20 -3.66
CA SER A 137 0.88 11.03 -5.06
C SER A 137 2.20 10.28 -5.18
N ALA A 138 2.23 9.28 -6.05
CA ALA A 138 3.46 8.58 -6.37
C ALA A 138 4.37 9.45 -7.23
N ARG A 139 5.67 9.34 -6.99
CA ARG A 139 6.68 9.88 -7.90
C ARG A 139 6.66 9.11 -9.22
N PRO A 140 7.14 9.71 -10.33
CA PRO A 140 7.26 9.02 -11.61
C PRO A 140 8.02 7.69 -11.47
N GLY A 141 7.47 6.63 -12.03
CA GLY A 141 8.03 5.28 -11.93
C GLY A 141 7.57 4.46 -10.72
N TYR A 142 6.85 5.06 -9.77
CA TYR A 142 6.43 4.41 -8.53
C TYR A 142 4.92 4.23 -8.40
N SER A 143 4.14 4.67 -9.40
CA SER A 143 2.68 4.59 -9.38
C SER A 143 2.17 3.25 -9.91
N GLU A 144 1.25 2.60 -9.19
CA GLU A 144 0.54 1.43 -9.69
C GLU A 144 -0.22 1.71 -11.00
N HIS A 145 -0.64 2.94 -11.25
CA HIS A 145 -1.32 3.32 -12.50
C HIS A 145 -0.46 3.10 -13.75
N GLN A 146 0.86 3.12 -13.63
CA GLN A 146 1.75 2.81 -14.74
C GLN A 146 1.71 1.33 -15.15
N THR A 147 1.27 0.44 -14.26
CA THR A 147 1.13 -0.99 -14.57
C THR A 147 -0.04 -1.31 -15.51
N GLY A 148 -1.00 -0.38 -15.65
CA GLY A 148 -2.27 -0.63 -16.33
C GLY A 148 -3.24 -1.50 -15.54
N LEU A 149 -2.94 -1.78 -14.27
CA LEU A 149 -3.71 -2.67 -13.39
C LEU A 149 -4.39 -1.93 -12.23
N ALA A 150 -4.21 -0.60 -12.13
CA ALA A 150 -4.82 0.22 -11.10
C ALA A 150 -5.83 1.19 -11.69
N PHE A 151 -6.94 1.37 -10.98
CA PHE A 151 -8.08 2.18 -11.42
C PHE A 151 -8.65 2.95 -10.25
N ASP A 152 -8.90 4.24 -10.45
CA ASP A 152 -9.58 5.08 -9.49
C ASP A 152 -11.04 5.26 -9.91
N LEU A 153 -11.98 4.91 -9.05
CA LEU A 153 -13.41 5.08 -9.30
C LEU A 153 -13.83 6.55 -9.17
N ILE A 154 -14.68 6.97 -10.06
CA ILE A 154 -15.22 8.33 -10.12
C ILE A 154 -16.74 8.26 -9.94
N GLY A 155 -17.28 9.11 -9.06
CA GLY A 155 -18.71 9.25 -8.87
C GLY A 155 -19.37 10.03 -10.02
N THR A 156 -20.68 9.98 -10.09
CA THR A 156 -21.47 10.76 -11.07
C THR A 156 -21.33 12.27 -10.89
N ASN A 157 -20.86 12.72 -9.71
CA ASN A 157 -20.52 14.12 -9.45
C ASN A 157 -19.15 14.55 -10.02
N GLY A 158 -18.39 13.63 -10.62
CA GLY A 158 -17.06 13.88 -11.18
C GLY A 158 -15.90 13.76 -10.20
N ASP A 159 -16.16 13.56 -8.90
CA ASP A 159 -15.14 13.40 -7.88
C ASP A 159 -14.79 11.93 -7.64
N LEU A 160 -13.61 11.69 -7.07
CA LEU A 160 -13.22 10.36 -6.61
C LEU A 160 -14.20 9.84 -5.54
N VAL A 161 -14.45 8.53 -5.55
CA VAL A 161 -15.43 7.89 -4.66
C VAL A 161 -14.89 7.81 -3.23
N THR A 162 -15.50 8.54 -2.32
CA THR A 162 -15.13 8.58 -0.90
C THR A 162 -16.29 8.27 0.04
N GLU A 163 -17.48 8.04 -0.49
CA GLU A 163 -18.68 7.75 0.31
C GLU A 163 -18.49 6.43 1.08
N GLU A 164 -18.79 6.46 2.38
CA GLU A 164 -18.50 5.37 3.31
C GLU A 164 -19.17 4.04 2.94
N LYS A 165 -20.43 4.08 2.51
CA LYS A 165 -21.16 2.87 2.11
C LYS A 165 -20.59 2.26 0.83
N ALA A 166 -20.17 3.09 -0.12
CA ALA A 166 -19.50 2.64 -1.34
C ALA A 166 -18.14 2.04 -1.02
N ALA A 167 -17.38 2.67 -0.12
CA ALA A 167 -16.10 2.15 0.35
C ALA A 167 -16.26 0.78 1.03
N GLN A 168 -17.26 0.61 1.86
CA GLN A 168 -17.55 -0.68 2.52
C GLN A 168 -17.96 -1.74 1.50
N TRP A 169 -18.79 -1.38 0.52
CA TRP A 169 -19.16 -2.31 -0.55
C TRP A 169 -17.93 -2.81 -1.31
N LEU A 170 -16.97 -1.93 -1.59
CA LEU A 170 -15.72 -2.30 -2.25
C LEU A 170 -14.87 -3.25 -1.40
N LEU A 171 -14.77 -3.02 -0.08
CA LEU A 171 -14.07 -3.94 0.81
C LEU A 171 -14.71 -5.33 0.83
N ASP A 172 -16.05 -5.38 0.73
CA ASP A 172 -16.80 -6.64 0.77
C ASP A 172 -16.80 -7.39 -0.57
N HIS A 173 -16.72 -6.70 -1.70
CA HIS A 173 -17.01 -7.28 -3.02
C HIS A 173 -15.90 -7.14 -4.07
N ALA A 174 -14.92 -6.26 -3.89
CA ALA A 174 -13.90 -6.03 -4.92
C ALA A 174 -13.14 -7.32 -5.31
N ALA A 175 -12.88 -8.20 -4.34
CA ALA A 175 -12.18 -9.46 -4.59
C ALA A 175 -12.94 -10.41 -5.52
N ASP A 176 -14.28 -10.34 -5.56
CA ASP A 176 -15.11 -11.13 -6.49
C ASP A 176 -14.84 -10.79 -7.97
N TYR A 177 -14.29 -9.60 -8.20
CA TYR A 177 -13.91 -9.08 -9.53
C TYR A 177 -12.40 -9.09 -9.76
N GLY A 178 -11.64 -9.68 -8.86
CA GLY A 178 -10.18 -9.75 -8.95
C GLY A 178 -9.44 -8.50 -8.47
N PHE A 179 -10.13 -7.60 -7.77
CA PHE A 179 -9.56 -6.34 -7.25
C PHE A 179 -9.34 -6.37 -5.74
N VAL A 180 -8.37 -5.58 -5.32
CA VAL A 180 -8.17 -5.23 -3.92
C VAL A 180 -8.20 -3.72 -3.74
N VAL A 181 -8.76 -3.25 -2.63
CA VAL A 181 -8.64 -1.86 -2.18
C VAL A 181 -7.23 -1.71 -1.60
N ARG A 182 -6.40 -0.92 -2.28
CA ARG A 182 -4.96 -0.95 -2.06
C ARG A 182 -4.49 -0.20 -0.82
N TYR A 183 -5.09 0.97 -0.55
CA TYR A 183 -4.63 1.87 0.51
C TYR A 183 -5.69 2.02 1.58
N LEU A 184 -5.57 1.19 2.60
CA LEU A 184 -6.54 1.09 3.69
C LEU A 184 -6.29 2.13 4.78
N LYS A 185 -7.35 2.48 5.52
CA LYS A 185 -7.23 3.34 6.70
C LYS A 185 -6.26 2.76 7.73
N GLY A 186 -5.44 3.63 8.31
CA GLY A 186 -4.46 3.25 9.33
C GLY A 186 -3.19 2.60 8.78
N LYS A 187 -3.03 2.48 7.47
CA LYS A 187 -1.90 1.81 6.82
C LYS A 187 -0.89 2.75 6.16
N GLU A 188 -0.99 4.05 6.39
CA GLU A 188 -0.09 5.05 5.78
C GLU A 188 1.38 4.77 6.10
N LYS A 189 1.71 4.34 7.31
CA LYS A 189 3.09 4.02 7.70
C LYS A 189 3.65 2.81 6.94
N GLU A 190 2.79 1.87 6.58
CA GLU A 190 3.18 0.65 5.86
C GLU A 190 3.27 0.89 4.35
N THR A 191 2.31 1.61 3.78
CA THR A 191 2.20 1.85 2.34
C THR A 191 2.96 3.08 1.86
N GLY A 192 3.16 4.05 2.74
CA GLY A 192 3.69 5.38 2.42
C GLY A 192 2.66 6.33 1.82
N TYR A 193 1.39 5.93 1.74
CA TYR A 193 0.29 6.74 1.20
C TYR A 193 -0.88 6.83 2.18
N MET A 194 -1.57 7.97 2.12
CA MET A 194 -2.85 8.15 2.79
C MET A 194 -3.86 7.12 2.29
N ALA A 195 -4.88 6.83 3.09
CA ALA A 195 -5.97 5.94 2.69
C ALA A 195 -6.69 6.48 1.44
N GLU A 196 -7.02 5.59 0.52
CA GLU A 196 -7.75 5.88 -0.72
C GLU A 196 -8.84 4.83 -0.92
N GLU A 197 -10.10 5.21 -0.71
CA GLU A 197 -11.25 4.31 -0.83
C GLU A 197 -11.55 3.93 -2.28
N TRP A 198 -11.13 4.76 -3.22
CA TRP A 198 -11.40 4.66 -4.67
C TRP A 198 -10.36 3.89 -5.47
N HIS A 199 -9.16 3.64 -4.91
CA HIS A 199 -8.05 3.04 -5.62
C HIS A 199 -8.11 1.53 -5.58
N LEU A 200 -8.40 0.91 -6.74
CA LEU A 200 -8.51 -0.52 -6.93
C LEU A 200 -7.29 -1.05 -7.70
N ARG A 201 -6.69 -2.10 -7.19
CA ARG A 201 -5.62 -2.83 -7.88
C ARG A 201 -6.11 -4.21 -8.31
N TYR A 202 -5.97 -4.49 -9.61
CA TYR A 202 -6.28 -5.81 -10.16
C TYR A 202 -5.13 -6.79 -9.90
N VAL A 203 -5.45 -7.91 -9.28
CA VAL A 203 -4.54 -9.03 -9.00
C VAL A 203 -5.12 -10.39 -9.42
N GLY A 204 -6.29 -10.39 -10.03
CA GLY A 204 -6.95 -11.60 -10.53
C GLY A 204 -7.35 -12.56 -9.41
N LYS A 205 -7.05 -13.82 -9.56
CA LYS A 205 -7.43 -14.89 -8.61
C LYS A 205 -6.83 -14.70 -7.21
N GLU A 206 -5.72 -13.98 -7.09
CA GLU A 206 -5.06 -13.70 -5.81
C GLU A 206 -5.90 -12.80 -4.90
N ALA A 207 -6.87 -12.05 -5.47
CA ALA A 207 -7.63 -11.04 -4.74
C ALA A 207 -8.36 -11.61 -3.51
N LYS A 208 -8.96 -12.79 -3.61
CA LYS A 208 -9.69 -13.41 -2.50
C LYS A 208 -8.76 -13.83 -1.36
N ASP A 209 -7.57 -14.32 -1.69
CA ASP A 209 -6.57 -14.71 -0.70
C ASP A 209 -5.97 -13.47 0.01
N ILE A 210 -5.78 -12.37 -0.72
CA ILE A 210 -5.29 -11.09 -0.16
C ILE A 210 -6.35 -10.45 0.74
N ALA A 211 -7.64 -10.53 0.36
CA ALA A 211 -8.76 -9.94 1.10
C ALA A 211 -9.17 -10.73 2.35
N ALA A 212 -8.73 -11.98 2.45
CA ALA A 212 -9.07 -12.87 3.57
C ALA A 212 -8.36 -12.45 4.88
#